data_9b5ceb48c68e5910018c11c85d7758a5
#
_entry.id   9b5ceb48c68e5910018c11c85d7758a5
#
_cell.length_a   1.000
_cell.length_b   1.000
_cell.length_c   1.000
_cell.angle_alpha   90.00
_cell.angle_beta   90.00
_cell.angle_gamma   90.00
#
_symmetry.space_group_name_H-M   'P 1'
#
loop_
_entity.id
_entity.type
_entity.pdbx_description
1 polymer ?
#
loop_
_entity_poly.entity_id
_entity_poly.type
_entity_poly.pdbx_seq_one_letter_code
_entity_poly.pdbx_strand_id
1 'polypeptide(L)'
;MKQVNDASEARTPGSPIDVWLNIKYWINRVLMSPWWGLGEFALAAFIIALDFEVIGAMIFIWIIVGKLVLCRDILAPFVPFCLMSVFLSDCYDSADIFLPYIWIAVPVVAAVVTHLIVYRPERLRIGPNFWGSVAVTAAVTLGGVGTISTGDYFYPTALYYVGFLGIGMLLAYVVTGSYIRECPEYDVFDRFAGGLYTMGLLACFSIGCFYFRDWSTFIETKTLIEFQCSNNLATMLMIAMPFPCYFAARRSRVHWLGLAAIFTGIVFSGSRGGLLMGTIELFICMLYLCYADRKIWFVYALGMIGMFAAFYYGVDAVLSFYNIEDISSYIGQDEVRVGLLERVWGDLSSNFAFGTGLGYRGNEDLYNPVKGAMHWYHMMIPQIIGSLGIFGVVAYLAQFGLRLYTIFRRVSVYKLVMGLSYVGLLLMSQVNPGEFCPIPYALIGVMLFVMAELRDEARARADYYIQ
;
A
#
# COMPACT_ATOMS: atom_id res chain seq x y z
N MET A 1 30.60 -2.36 8.79
CA MET A 1 31.74 -1.46 9.12
C MET A 1 33.10 -2.15 9.21
N LYS A 2 33.21 -3.43 9.66
CA LYS A 2 34.52 -4.11 9.75
C LYS A 2 35.23 -4.38 8.40
N GLN A 3 34.51 -4.68 7.31
CA GLN A 3 35.14 -4.96 6.01
C GLN A 3 35.65 -3.73 5.23
N VAL A 4 35.20 -2.52 5.60
CA VAL A 4 35.72 -1.28 4.97
C VAL A 4 37.07 -0.87 5.58
N ASN A 5 37.34 -1.26 6.82
CA ASN A 5 38.61 -0.90 7.49
C ASN A 5 39.82 -1.75 7.04
N ASP A 6 39.59 -3.02 6.65
CA ASP A 6 40.72 -3.88 6.24
C ASP A 6 41.28 -3.54 4.83
N ALA A 7 40.51 -2.79 4.02
CA ALA A 7 40.98 -2.30 2.73
C ALA A 7 41.65 -0.92 2.76
N SER A 8 41.70 -0.25 3.92
CA SER A 8 42.20 1.13 4.05
C SER A 8 43.73 1.22 4.27
N GLU A 9 44.37 0.12 4.63
CA GLU A 9 45.80 0.17 4.99
C GLU A 9 46.79 0.23 3.81
N ALA A 10 46.35 0.18 2.56
CA ALA A 10 47.23 0.21 1.40
C ALA A 10 46.92 1.29 0.34
N ARG A 11 46.05 2.26 0.65
CA ARG A 11 45.65 3.28 -0.35
C ARG A 11 46.35 4.61 -0.11
N THR A 12 47.00 5.16 -1.14
CA THR A 12 47.50 6.54 -1.16
C THR A 12 46.33 7.51 -1.02
N PRO A 13 46.31 8.38 0.01
CA PRO A 13 45.24 9.37 0.18
C PRO A 13 45.16 10.27 -1.08
N GLY A 14 43.97 10.38 -1.65
CA GLY A 14 43.72 11.21 -2.82
C GLY A 14 43.63 10.47 -4.15
N SER A 15 43.53 9.13 -4.15
CA SER A 15 43.25 8.38 -5.40
C SER A 15 41.92 8.77 -6.00
N PRO A 16 41.72 8.71 -7.35
CA PRO A 16 40.41 8.94 -7.99
C PRO A 16 39.30 8.05 -7.42
N ILE A 17 39.65 6.88 -6.92
CA ILE A 17 38.74 5.95 -6.27
C ILE A 17 38.26 6.49 -4.92
N ASP A 18 39.17 7.09 -4.12
CA ASP A 18 38.77 7.67 -2.82
C ASP A 18 37.92 8.91 -3.00
N VAL A 19 38.19 9.71 -4.03
CA VAL A 19 37.36 10.87 -4.40
C VAL A 19 35.97 10.38 -4.79
N TRP A 20 35.87 9.33 -5.63
CA TRP A 20 34.60 8.75 -6.04
C TRP A 20 33.80 8.15 -4.88
N LEU A 21 34.46 7.41 -3.97
CA LEU A 21 33.83 6.84 -2.78
C LEU A 21 33.31 7.94 -1.83
N ASN A 22 34.07 9.02 -1.67
CA ASN A 22 33.65 10.18 -0.88
C ASN A 22 32.44 10.89 -1.52
N ILE A 23 32.43 11.11 -2.84
CA ILE A 23 31.29 11.68 -3.56
C ILE A 23 30.07 10.80 -3.39
N LYS A 24 30.22 9.49 -3.58
CA LYS A 24 29.10 8.53 -3.40
C LYS A 24 28.56 8.55 -1.97
N TYR A 25 29.43 8.63 -0.97
CA TYR A 25 29.04 8.76 0.44
C TYR A 25 28.21 10.02 0.68
N TRP A 26 28.66 11.17 0.16
CA TRP A 26 27.95 12.43 0.30
C TRP A 26 26.59 12.41 -0.43
N ILE A 27 26.53 11.89 -1.64
CA ILE A 27 25.29 11.73 -2.40
C ILE A 27 24.30 10.89 -1.59
N ASN A 28 24.72 9.74 -1.08
CA ASN A 28 23.85 8.90 -0.25
C ASN A 28 23.33 9.64 0.98
N ARG A 29 24.21 10.36 1.68
CA ARG A 29 23.86 11.14 2.87
C ARG A 29 22.81 12.22 2.57
N VAL A 30 22.92 12.89 1.43
CA VAL A 30 21.96 13.90 0.98
C VAL A 30 20.64 13.24 0.62
N LEU A 31 20.66 12.22 -0.26
CA LEU A 31 19.46 11.52 -0.75
C LEU A 31 18.65 10.82 0.36
N MET A 32 19.34 10.45 1.46
CA MET A 32 18.74 9.79 2.62
C MET A 32 18.40 10.79 3.75
N SER A 33 18.66 12.07 3.57
CA SER A 33 18.38 13.07 4.59
C SER A 33 16.86 13.38 4.70
N PRO A 34 16.37 13.72 5.91
CA PRO A 34 15.00 14.18 6.09
C PRO A 34 14.66 15.41 5.24
N TRP A 35 15.64 16.28 5.00
CA TRP A 35 15.47 17.48 4.18
C TRP A 35 15.21 17.15 2.71
N TRP A 36 15.86 16.11 2.19
CA TRP A 36 15.60 15.62 0.85
C TRP A 36 14.17 15.05 0.73
N GLY A 37 13.74 14.23 1.71
CA GLY A 37 12.37 13.74 1.77
C GLY A 37 11.32 14.86 1.85
N LEU A 38 11.61 15.93 2.60
CA LEU A 38 10.75 17.12 2.62
C LEU A 38 10.72 17.82 1.26
N GLY A 39 11.87 17.90 0.57
CA GLY A 39 11.95 18.42 -0.80
C GLY A 39 11.14 17.60 -1.80
N GLU A 40 11.20 16.28 -1.70
CA GLU A 40 10.37 15.36 -2.51
C GLU A 40 8.88 15.58 -2.25
N PHE A 41 8.47 15.71 -0.99
CA PHE A 41 7.09 16.03 -0.64
C PHE A 41 6.64 17.39 -1.17
N ALA A 42 7.46 18.43 -1.01
CA ALA A 42 7.15 19.77 -1.51
C ALA A 42 7.03 19.80 -3.04
N LEU A 43 7.92 19.07 -3.75
CA LEU A 43 7.84 18.90 -5.19
C LEU A 43 6.55 18.18 -5.60
N ALA A 44 6.20 17.11 -4.91
CA ALA A 44 4.97 16.36 -5.18
C ALA A 44 3.73 17.24 -4.97
N ALA A 45 3.66 17.97 -3.85
CA ALA A 45 2.57 18.89 -3.56
C ALA A 45 2.47 20.02 -4.62
N PHE A 46 3.60 20.56 -5.05
CA PHE A 46 3.64 21.59 -6.12
C PHE A 46 3.09 21.05 -7.44
N ILE A 47 3.45 19.84 -7.83
CA ILE A 47 2.99 19.18 -9.05
C ILE A 47 1.47 18.97 -9.02
N ILE A 48 0.93 18.47 -7.89
CA ILE A 48 -0.53 18.30 -7.69
C ILE A 48 -1.24 19.64 -7.76
N ALA A 49 -0.69 20.69 -7.14
CA ALA A 49 -1.28 22.02 -7.18
C ALA A 49 -1.39 22.58 -8.61
N LEU A 50 -0.50 22.16 -9.52
CA LEU A 50 -0.48 22.55 -10.93
C LEU A 50 -1.28 21.61 -11.85
N ASP A 51 -1.85 20.51 -11.35
CA ASP A 51 -2.59 19.52 -12.15
C ASP A 51 -1.71 18.79 -13.18
N PHE A 52 -0.48 18.44 -12.78
CA PHE A 52 0.52 17.80 -13.65
C PHE A 52 0.87 16.38 -13.20
N GLU A 53 -0.10 15.59 -12.75
CA GLU A 53 0.09 14.30 -12.09
C GLU A 53 0.84 13.29 -12.97
N VAL A 54 0.56 13.24 -14.29
CA VAL A 54 1.27 12.35 -15.22
C VAL A 54 2.76 12.72 -15.29
N ILE A 55 3.07 14.02 -15.39
CA ILE A 55 4.46 14.52 -15.38
C ILE A 55 5.10 14.22 -14.02
N GLY A 56 4.34 14.39 -12.94
CA GLY A 56 4.76 14.06 -11.59
C GLY A 56 5.15 12.61 -11.45
N ALA A 57 4.32 11.68 -11.90
CA ALA A 57 4.62 10.27 -11.90
C ALA A 57 5.94 9.97 -12.64
N MET A 58 6.16 10.61 -13.81
CA MET A 58 7.39 10.48 -14.59
C MET A 58 8.62 10.97 -13.83
N ILE A 59 8.56 12.16 -13.24
CA ILE A 59 9.65 12.73 -12.45
C ILE A 59 10.00 11.81 -11.28
N PHE A 60 8.99 11.31 -10.57
CA PHE A 60 9.21 10.44 -9.41
C PHE A 60 9.74 9.06 -9.80
N ILE A 61 9.38 8.51 -10.95
CA ILE A 61 10.02 7.30 -11.49
C ILE A 61 11.54 7.53 -11.67
N TRP A 62 11.96 8.67 -12.22
CA TRP A 62 13.38 8.97 -12.37
C TRP A 62 14.09 9.18 -11.03
N ILE A 63 13.43 9.76 -10.03
CA ILE A 63 13.96 9.84 -8.66
C ILE A 63 14.14 8.43 -8.08
N ILE A 64 13.17 7.54 -8.26
CA ILE A 64 13.24 6.12 -7.84
C ILE A 64 14.41 5.41 -8.53
N VAL A 65 14.53 5.54 -9.85
CA VAL A 65 15.65 4.98 -10.64
C VAL A 65 16.99 5.49 -10.11
N GLY A 66 17.12 6.80 -9.90
CA GLY A 66 18.33 7.40 -9.36
C GLY A 66 18.69 6.85 -7.97
N LYS A 67 17.72 6.75 -7.08
CA LYS A 67 17.95 6.18 -5.74
C LYS A 67 18.29 4.69 -5.76
N LEU A 68 17.65 3.89 -6.64
CA LEU A 68 18.00 2.48 -6.82
C LEU A 68 19.46 2.29 -7.27
N VAL A 69 19.95 3.13 -8.17
CA VAL A 69 21.32 3.03 -8.69
C VAL A 69 22.36 3.56 -7.70
N LEU A 70 22.03 4.66 -7.01
CA LEU A 70 23.00 5.37 -6.18
C LEU A 70 23.04 4.90 -4.72
N CYS A 71 21.90 4.46 -4.17
CA CYS A 71 21.78 4.10 -2.77
C CYS A 71 21.85 2.57 -2.57
N ARG A 72 22.58 2.14 -1.55
CA ARG A 72 22.59 0.74 -1.12
C ARG A 72 21.30 0.32 -0.42
N ASP A 73 20.66 1.26 0.28
CA ASP A 73 19.45 1.00 1.05
C ASP A 73 18.25 0.87 0.12
N ILE A 74 17.64 -0.31 0.11
CA ILE A 74 16.44 -0.64 -0.71
C ILE A 74 15.21 0.20 -0.28
N LEU A 75 15.21 0.81 0.89
CA LEU A 75 14.17 1.74 1.33
C LEU A 75 14.40 3.19 0.88
N ALA A 76 15.55 3.50 0.28
CA ALA A 76 15.80 4.84 -0.24
C ALA A 76 14.74 5.29 -1.26
N PRO A 77 14.31 4.45 -2.23
CA PRO A 77 13.26 4.78 -3.17
C PRO A 77 11.84 4.69 -2.60
N PHE A 78 11.65 4.23 -1.35
CA PHE A 78 10.32 3.96 -0.81
C PHE A 78 9.48 5.23 -0.62
N VAL A 79 10.07 6.33 -0.13
CA VAL A 79 9.35 7.61 0.02
C VAL A 79 8.88 8.14 -1.34
N PRO A 80 9.74 8.32 -2.37
CA PRO A 80 9.27 8.75 -3.68
C PRO A 80 8.29 7.75 -4.32
N PHE A 81 8.39 6.44 -4.04
CA PHE A 81 7.41 5.46 -4.46
C PHE A 81 6.03 5.72 -3.83
N CYS A 82 5.98 6.00 -2.52
CA CYS A 82 4.74 6.35 -1.82
C CYS A 82 4.10 7.63 -2.39
N LEU A 83 4.91 8.67 -2.67
CA LEU A 83 4.43 9.91 -3.25
C LEU A 83 3.95 9.71 -4.70
N MET A 84 4.68 8.95 -5.51
CA MET A 84 4.28 8.58 -6.87
C MET A 84 2.95 7.83 -6.90
N SER A 85 2.68 6.99 -5.90
CA SER A 85 1.44 6.22 -5.82
C SER A 85 0.21 7.13 -5.75
N VAL A 86 0.32 8.32 -5.16
CA VAL A 86 -0.78 9.31 -5.12
C VAL A 86 -1.06 9.84 -6.54
N PHE A 87 -0.04 10.19 -7.31
CA PHE A 87 -0.23 10.61 -8.72
C PHE A 87 -0.92 9.54 -9.56
N LEU A 88 -0.50 8.27 -9.40
CA LEU A 88 -1.10 7.17 -10.14
C LEU A 88 -2.58 6.96 -9.80
N SER A 89 -3.00 7.29 -8.57
CA SER A 89 -4.40 7.19 -8.16
C SER A 89 -5.27 8.29 -8.76
N ASP A 90 -4.71 9.45 -9.02
CA ASP A 90 -5.43 10.61 -9.54
C ASP A 90 -5.60 10.56 -11.07
N CYS A 91 -4.67 9.90 -11.79
CA CYS A 91 -4.68 9.79 -13.25
C CYS A 91 -5.55 8.66 -13.82
N TYR A 92 -6.46 8.05 -13.07
CA TYR A 92 -6.86 6.67 -13.24
C TYR A 92 -8.08 6.38 -14.11
N ASP A 93 -8.29 7.00 -15.23
CA ASP A 93 -9.38 6.54 -16.11
C ASP A 93 -8.99 5.47 -17.11
N SER A 94 -7.73 5.33 -17.43
CA SER A 94 -7.30 4.19 -18.25
C SER A 94 -5.79 3.99 -18.15
N ALA A 95 -5.37 2.72 -18.07
CA ALA A 95 -3.97 2.33 -18.25
C ALA A 95 -3.39 2.88 -19.57
N ASP A 96 -4.26 3.26 -20.52
CA ASP A 96 -3.93 3.80 -21.83
C ASP A 96 -3.17 5.11 -21.73
N ILE A 97 -3.38 5.92 -20.69
CA ILE A 97 -2.61 7.16 -20.44
C ILE A 97 -1.11 6.86 -20.31
N PHE A 98 -0.76 5.70 -19.74
CA PHE A 98 0.63 5.31 -19.51
C PHE A 98 1.25 4.48 -20.64
N LEU A 99 0.45 3.96 -21.58
CA LEU A 99 0.96 3.18 -22.72
C LEU A 99 2.02 3.91 -23.54
N PRO A 100 1.89 5.22 -23.87
CA PRO A 100 2.93 5.96 -24.57
C PRO A 100 4.26 6.03 -23.83
N TYR A 101 4.22 5.81 -22.52
CA TYR A 101 5.36 5.91 -21.61
C TYR A 101 5.89 4.54 -21.15
N ILE A 102 5.40 3.42 -21.72
CA ILE A 102 5.79 2.06 -21.33
C ILE A 102 7.31 1.82 -21.46
N TRP A 103 7.99 2.57 -22.29
CA TRP A 103 9.45 2.55 -22.45
C TRP A 103 10.19 2.88 -21.13
N ILE A 104 9.56 3.59 -20.20
CA ILE A 104 10.11 3.88 -18.86
C ILE A 104 10.30 2.61 -18.02
N ALA A 105 9.60 1.54 -18.32
CA ALA A 105 9.84 0.25 -17.69
C ALA A 105 11.28 -0.22 -17.90
N VAL A 106 11.91 0.11 -19.03
CA VAL A 106 13.29 -0.30 -19.34
C VAL A 106 14.30 0.27 -18.33
N PRO A 107 14.40 1.59 -18.09
CA PRO A 107 15.32 2.12 -17.08
C PRO A 107 14.97 1.68 -15.66
N VAL A 108 13.69 1.44 -15.32
CA VAL A 108 13.30 0.89 -14.02
C VAL A 108 13.84 -0.52 -13.84
N VAL A 109 13.63 -1.41 -14.81
CA VAL A 109 14.16 -2.79 -14.77
C VAL A 109 15.70 -2.75 -14.73
N ALA A 110 16.33 -1.92 -15.55
CA ALA A 110 17.79 -1.76 -15.56
C ALA A 110 18.31 -1.28 -14.19
N ALA A 111 17.63 -0.34 -13.54
CA ALA A 111 17.99 0.15 -12.21
C ALA A 111 17.85 -0.95 -11.14
N VAL A 112 16.77 -1.72 -11.17
CA VAL A 112 16.56 -2.87 -10.26
C VAL A 112 17.66 -3.90 -10.47
N VAL A 113 17.92 -4.30 -11.70
CA VAL A 113 18.99 -5.27 -12.02
C VAL A 113 20.36 -4.73 -11.57
N THR A 114 20.66 -3.46 -11.85
CA THR A 114 21.91 -2.82 -11.41
C THR A 114 22.00 -2.83 -9.88
N HIS A 115 20.93 -2.50 -9.17
CA HIS A 115 20.89 -2.55 -7.71
C HIS A 115 21.20 -3.96 -7.19
N LEU A 116 20.55 -4.99 -7.77
CA LEU A 116 20.75 -6.40 -7.39
C LEU A 116 22.18 -6.89 -7.64
N ILE A 117 22.83 -6.42 -8.71
CA ILE A 117 24.21 -6.79 -9.04
C ILE A 117 25.22 -6.04 -8.14
N VAL A 118 25.04 -4.71 -8.03
CA VAL A 118 26.03 -3.84 -7.34
C VAL A 118 25.97 -3.97 -5.82
N TYR A 119 24.75 -4.09 -5.29
CA TYR A 119 24.51 -4.11 -3.84
C TYR A 119 24.00 -5.47 -3.35
N ARG A 120 24.37 -6.52 -4.04
CA ARG A 120 23.97 -7.89 -3.76
C ARG A 120 23.96 -8.19 -2.26
N PRO A 121 22.84 -8.72 -1.69
CA PRO A 121 22.81 -9.17 -0.31
C PRO A 121 23.73 -10.40 -0.15
N GLU A 122 24.40 -10.51 1.00
CA GLU A 122 25.29 -11.61 1.30
C GLU A 122 24.55 -12.96 1.32
N ARG A 123 23.31 -12.93 1.83
CA ARG A 123 22.46 -14.12 1.92
C ARG A 123 21.00 -13.76 1.67
N LEU A 124 20.33 -14.61 0.90
CA LEU A 124 18.87 -14.54 0.83
C LEU A 124 18.28 -15.00 2.16
N ARG A 125 17.41 -14.17 2.74
CA ARG A 125 16.75 -14.45 4.01
C ARG A 125 15.26 -14.48 3.82
N ILE A 126 14.65 -15.55 4.32
CA ILE A 126 13.21 -15.75 4.30
C ILE A 126 12.68 -15.78 5.74
N GLY A 127 11.50 -15.21 5.94
CA GLY A 127 10.79 -15.22 7.22
C GLY A 127 9.55 -16.12 7.17
N PRO A 128 8.75 -16.15 8.24
CA PRO A 128 7.56 -17.00 8.34
C PRO A 128 6.54 -16.80 7.22
N ASN A 129 6.35 -15.56 6.72
CA ASN A 129 5.38 -15.27 5.67
C ASN A 129 5.80 -15.76 4.27
N PHE A 130 7.03 -16.28 4.11
CA PHE A 130 7.51 -16.83 2.84
C PHE A 130 6.56 -17.90 2.29
N TRP A 131 6.18 -18.86 3.11
CA TRP A 131 5.31 -19.96 2.67
C TRP A 131 3.89 -19.51 2.32
N GLY A 132 3.38 -18.48 3.00
CA GLY A 132 2.11 -17.85 2.62
C GLY A 132 2.22 -17.17 1.25
N SER A 133 3.33 -16.46 0.99
CA SER A 133 3.58 -15.85 -0.32
C SER A 133 3.76 -16.91 -1.41
N VAL A 134 4.42 -18.02 -1.14
CA VAL A 134 4.54 -19.17 -2.08
C VAL A 134 3.15 -19.75 -2.38
N ALA A 135 2.31 -19.96 -1.35
CA ALA A 135 0.97 -20.50 -1.53
C ALA A 135 0.10 -19.59 -2.41
N VAL A 136 0.13 -18.27 -2.15
CA VAL A 136 -0.61 -17.29 -2.97
C VAL A 136 -0.04 -17.21 -4.39
N THR A 137 1.29 -17.22 -4.55
CA THR A 137 1.91 -17.28 -5.89
C THR A 137 1.44 -18.50 -6.66
N ALA A 138 1.41 -19.67 -6.03
CA ALA A 138 0.91 -20.90 -6.65
C ALA A 138 -0.59 -20.76 -7.00
N ALA A 139 -1.41 -20.19 -6.11
CA ALA A 139 -2.83 -19.99 -6.35
C ALA A 139 -3.09 -19.02 -7.52
N VAL A 140 -2.35 -17.91 -7.58
CA VAL A 140 -2.47 -16.93 -8.68
C VAL A 140 -2.00 -17.55 -10.01
N THR A 141 -0.93 -18.36 -9.98
CA THR A 141 -0.39 -19.02 -11.19
C THR A 141 -1.32 -20.13 -11.69
N LEU A 142 -1.93 -20.89 -10.80
CA LEU A 142 -2.84 -21.96 -11.17
C LEU A 142 -4.28 -21.48 -11.36
N GLY A 143 -4.60 -20.26 -10.90
CA GLY A 143 -5.91 -19.64 -11.07
C GLY A 143 -6.27 -19.56 -12.56
N GLY A 144 -7.46 -20.06 -12.90
CA GLY A 144 -7.94 -20.09 -14.28
C GLY A 144 -7.34 -21.17 -15.18
N VAL A 145 -6.59 -22.13 -14.63
CA VAL A 145 -6.07 -23.27 -15.44
C VAL A 145 -7.19 -23.99 -16.19
N GLY A 146 -8.41 -24.04 -15.64
CA GLY A 146 -9.57 -24.60 -16.33
C GLY A 146 -9.99 -23.86 -17.61
N THR A 147 -9.53 -22.63 -17.82
CA THR A 147 -9.84 -21.82 -19.02
C THR A 147 -8.72 -21.85 -20.08
N ILE A 148 -7.74 -22.74 -19.96
CA ILE A 148 -6.66 -22.88 -20.95
C ILE A 148 -7.21 -23.26 -22.34
N SER A 149 -8.23 -24.13 -22.39
CA SER A 149 -8.84 -24.58 -23.64
C SER A 149 -9.54 -23.47 -24.43
N THR A 150 -10.01 -22.42 -23.75
CA THR A 150 -10.63 -21.25 -24.37
C THR A 150 -9.60 -20.15 -24.71
N GLY A 151 -8.36 -20.28 -24.24
CA GLY A 151 -7.31 -19.31 -24.44
C GLY A 151 -7.28 -18.16 -23.42
N ASP A 152 -8.27 -18.08 -22.55
CA ASP A 152 -8.40 -16.96 -21.59
C ASP A 152 -7.27 -16.93 -20.57
N TYR A 153 -6.74 -18.09 -20.17
CA TYR A 153 -5.60 -18.19 -19.26
C TYR A 153 -4.36 -17.42 -19.74
N PHE A 154 -4.10 -17.39 -21.05
CA PHE A 154 -2.94 -16.72 -21.65
C PHE A 154 -3.22 -15.27 -22.04
N TYR A 155 -4.34 -14.73 -21.62
CA TYR A 155 -4.65 -13.35 -21.92
C TYR A 155 -3.66 -12.39 -21.24
N PRO A 156 -3.29 -11.25 -21.85
CA PRO A 156 -2.29 -10.35 -21.29
C PRO A 156 -2.59 -9.91 -19.85
N THR A 157 -3.86 -9.68 -19.51
CA THR A 157 -4.27 -9.31 -18.14
C THR A 157 -4.06 -10.44 -17.14
N ALA A 158 -4.37 -11.70 -17.50
CA ALA A 158 -4.10 -12.86 -16.66
C ALA A 158 -2.60 -13.03 -16.42
N LEU A 159 -1.78 -12.93 -17.49
CA LEU A 159 -0.33 -12.99 -17.38
C LEU A 159 0.27 -11.84 -16.54
N TYR A 160 -0.33 -10.66 -16.62
CA TYR A 160 0.03 -9.53 -15.75
C TYR A 160 -0.12 -9.91 -14.26
N TYR A 161 -1.24 -10.53 -13.86
CA TYR A 161 -1.43 -10.96 -12.49
C TYR A 161 -0.48 -12.08 -12.08
N VAL A 162 -0.29 -13.08 -12.90
CA VAL A 162 0.69 -14.15 -12.65
C VAL A 162 2.10 -13.56 -12.46
N GLY A 163 2.50 -12.64 -13.33
CA GLY A 163 3.82 -12.01 -13.27
C GLY A 163 3.99 -11.08 -12.06
N PHE A 164 3.07 -10.17 -11.86
CA PHE A 164 3.25 -9.12 -10.84
C PHE A 164 2.67 -9.48 -9.48
N LEU A 165 1.42 -9.97 -9.40
CA LEU A 165 0.81 -10.32 -8.12
C LEU A 165 1.31 -11.68 -7.58
N GLY A 166 1.55 -12.65 -8.44
CA GLY A 166 2.12 -13.94 -8.08
C GLY A 166 3.63 -13.85 -7.86
N ILE A 167 4.37 -14.07 -8.94
CA ILE A 167 5.84 -14.19 -8.91
C ILE A 167 6.49 -12.89 -8.43
N GLY A 168 6.01 -11.74 -8.88
CA GLY A 168 6.56 -10.43 -8.54
C GLY A 168 6.49 -10.14 -7.04
N MET A 169 5.37 -10.44 -6.38
CA MET A 169 5.23 -10.24 -4.93
C MET A 169 6.09 -11.21 -4.12
N LEU A 170 6.25 -12.45 -4.57
CA LEU A 170 7.17 -13.40 -3.94
C LEU A 170 8.63 -12.92 -4.05
N LEU A 171 9.05 -12.47 -5.23
CA LEU A 171 10.38 -11.89 -5.43
C LEU A 171 10.58 -10.62 -4.60
N ALA A 172 9.59 -9.72 -4.58
CA ALA A 172 9.62 -8.53 -3.75
C ALA A 172 9.80 -8.88 -2.27
N TYR A 173 9.07 -9.87 -1.75
CA TYR A 173 9.24 -10.33 -0.38
C TYR A 173 10.66 -10.83 -0.09
N VAL A 174 11.22 -11.71 -0.94
CA VAL A 174 12.55 -12.28 -0.75
C VAL A 174 13.64 -11.23 -0.87
N VAL A 175 13.55 -10.37 -1.90
CA VAL A 175 14.56 -9.33 -2.17
C VAL A 175 14.52 -8.28 -1.07
N THR A 176 13.38 -7.60 -0.86
CA THR A 176 13.28 -6.53 0.14
C THR A 176 13.59 -7.06 1.54
N GLY A 177 13.11 -8.26 1.88
CA GLY A 177 13.38 -8.92 3.14
C GLY A 177 14.88 -9.18 3.37
N SER A 178 15.61 -9.61 2.34
CA SER A 178 17.05 -9.87 2.45
C SER A 178 17.84 -8.59 2.64
N TYR A 179 17.57 -7.55 1.84
CA TYR A 179 18.26 -6.25 1.96
C TYR A 179 17.99 -5.57 3.30
N ILE A 180 16.74 -5.50 3.74
CA ILE A 180 16.38 -4.83 5.00
C ILE A 180 17.02 -5.53 6.20
N ARG A 181 17.15 -6.85 6.17
CA ARG A 181 17.79 -7.62 7.26
C ARG A 181 19.31 -7.45 7.33
N GLU A 182 19.94 -7.05 6.24
CA GLU A 182 21.38 -6.75 6.20
C GLU A 182 21.71 -5.31 6.59
N CYS A 183 20.75 -4.40 6.50
CA CYS A 183 20.90 -3.00 6.88
C CYS A 183 20.23 -2.73 8.24
N PRO A 184 20.84 -3.10 9.37
CA PRO A 184 20.24 -2.96 10.70
C PRO A 184 20.32 -1.50 11.20
N GLU A 185 20.04 -0.53 10.38
CA GLU A 185 19.92 0.85 10.84
C GLU A 185 18.67 0.98 11.70
N TYR A 186 18.82 1.56 12.88
CA TYR A 186 17.74 1.77 13.85
C TYR A 186 16.52 2.55 13.29
N ASP A 187 16.74 3.30 12.19
CA ASP A 187 15.75 4.17 11.59
C ASP A 187 14.94 3.54 10.44
N VAL A 188 15.19 2.27 10.09
CA VAL A 188 14.50 1.58 8.98
C VAL A 188 12.99 1.62 9.15
N PHE A 189 12.52 1.33 10.36
CA PHE A 189 11.09 1.33 10.69
C PHE A 189 10.48 2.73 10.60
N ASP A 190 11.14 3.73 11.18
CA ASP A 190 10.65 5.11 11.19
C ASP A 190 10.62 5.71 9.78
N ARG A 191 11.59 5.35 8.91
CA ARG A 191 11.58 5.76 7.49
C ARG A 191 10.43 5.12 6.73
N PHE A 192 10.21 3.84 6.91
CA PHE A 192 9.09 3.14 6.29
C PHE A 192 7.75 3.73 6.73
N ALA A 193 7.55 3.87 8.05
CA ALA A 193 6.38 4.50 8.63
C ALA A 193 6.19 5.94 8.15
N GLY A 194 7.29 6.71 8.08
CA GLY A 194 7.30 8.07 7.55
C GLY A 194 6.88 8.15 6.09
N GLY A 195 7.33 7.22 5.25
CA GLY A 195 6.94 7.13 3.84
C GLY A 195 5.43 6.94 3.68
N LEU A 196 4.82 6.01 4.41
CA LEU A 196 3.37 5.78 4.36
C LEU A 196 2.59 6.96 4.97
N TYR A 197 3.11 7.58 6.02
CA TYR A 197 2.49 8.78 6.58
C TYR A 197 2.51 9.95 5.59
N THR A 198 3.64 10.19 4.91
CA THR A 198 3.72 11.27 3.90
C THR A 198 2.84 10.99 2.70
N MET A 199 2.67 9.71 2.29
CA MET A 199 1.68 9.31 1.29
C MET A 199 0.27 9.77 1.68
N GLY A 200 -0.16 9.47 2.92
CA GLY A 200 -1.47 9.88 3.42
C GLY A 200 -1.64 11.40 3.45
N LEU A 201 -0.60 12.15 3.87
CA LEU A 201 -0.66 13.62 3.88
C LEU A 201 -0.73 14.20 2.46
N LEU A 202 -0.01 13.60 1.50
CA LEU A 202 -0.08 14.04 0.11
C LEU A 202 -1.45 13.73 -0.51
N ALA A 203 -2.04 12.58 -0.18
CA ALA A 203 -3.40 12.25 -0.61
C ALA A 203 -4.44 13.23 -0.04
N CYS A 204 -4.30 13.64 1.23
CA CYS A 204 -5.13 14.71 1.80
C CYS A 204 -4.95 16.03 1.06
N PHE A 205 -3.71 16.37 0.70
CA PHE A 205 -3.42 17.59 -0.05
C PHE A 205 -4.02 17.56 -1.46
N SER A 206 -3.94 16.40 -2.15
CA SER A 206 -4.57 16.20 -3.47
C SER A 206 -6.09 16.42 -3.40
N ILE A 207 -6.76 15.80 -2.44
CA ILE A 207 -8.19 16.00 -2.19
C ILE A 207 -8.48 17.49 -1.95
N GLY A 208 -7.67 18.15 -1.10
CA GLY A 208 -7.80 19.59 -0.84
C GLY A 208 -7.67 20.45 -2.10
N CYS A 209 -6.71 20.17 -2.97
CA CYS A 209 -6.53 20.86 -4.25
C CYS A 209 -7.75 20.66 -5.16
N PHE A 210 -8.28 19.43 -5.22
CA PHE A 210 -9.46 19.10 -6.00
C PHE A 210 -10.67 19.97 -5.57
N TYR A 211 -10.99 20.00 -4.27
CA TYR A 211 -12.07 20.85 -3.74
C TYR A 211 -11.79 22.33 -3.92
N PHE A 212 -10.55 22.76 -3.86
CA PHE A 212 -10.19 24.16 -4.09
C PHE A 212 -10.43 24.60 -5.56
N ARG A 213 -10.18 23.71 -6.53
CA ARG A 213 -10.46 23.98 -7.95
C ARG A 213 -11.96 24.12 -8.23
N ASP A 214 -12.78 23.24 -7.60
CA ASP A 214 -14.24 23.22 -7.76
C ASP A 214 -15.01 23.83 -6.60
N TRP A 215 -14.39 24.81 -5.91
CA TRP A 215 -14.93 25.42 -4.70
C TRP A 215 -16.33 26.03 -4.88
N SER A 216 -16.62 26.65 -6.02
CA SER A 216 -17.93 27.21 -6.34
C SER A 216 -19.01 26.14 -6.37
N THR A 217 -18.76 25.03 -7.04
CA THR A 217 -19.68 23.88 -7.12
C THR A 217 -19.94 23.29 -5.73
N PHE A 218 -18.90 23.12 -4.91
CA PHE A 218 -19.05 22.62 -3.55
C PHE A 218 -19.91 23.54 -2.67
N ILE A 219 -19.74 24.85 -2.77
CA ILE A 219 -20.53 25.82 -1.99
C ILE A 219 -22.00 25.85 -2.45
N GLU A 220 -22.25 25.73 -3.74
CA GLU A 220 -23.59 25.74 -4.31
C GLU A 220 -24.37 24.48 -3.96
N THR A 221 -23.74 23.32 -4.12
CA THR A 221 -24.40 22.02 -3.93
C THR A 221 -24.46 21.59 -2.47
N LYS A 222 -23.49 22.03 -1.65
CA LYS A 222 -23.28 21.57 -0.26
C LYS A 222 -23.16 20.04 -0.12
N THR A 223 -22.82 19.37 -1.21
CA THR A 223 -22.62 17.92 -1.29
C THR A 223 -21.20 17.60 -1.69
N LEU A 224 -20.76 16.38 -1.43
CA LEU A 224 -19.44 15.92 -1.88
C LEU A 224 -19.38 15.97 -3.40
N ILE A 225 -18.25 16.47 -3.89
CA ILE A 225 -17.94 16.42 -5.30
C ILE A 225 -17.42 15.01 -5.61
N GLU A 226 -18.09 14.30 -6.51
CA GLU A 226 -17.63 12.98 -6.95
C GLU A 226 -16.40 13.11 -7.83
N PHE A 227 -15.34 12.38 -7.50
CA PHE A 227 -14.19 12.20 -8.36
C PHE A 227 -13.85 10.71 -8.53
N GLN A 228 -13.31 10.39 -9.71
CA GLN A 228 -13.31 9.01 -10.21
C GLN A 228 -12.52 8.02 -9.36
N CYS A 229 -11.49 8.46 -8.68
CA CYS A 229 -10.58 7.59 -7.94
C CYS A 229 -10.76 7.62 -6.42
N SER A 230 -11.95 8.01 -5.98
CA SER A 230 -12.31 8.15 -4.56
C SER A 230 -11.90 6.92 -3.71
N ASN A 231 -12.18 5.72 -4.19
CA ASN A 231 -11.84 4.48 -3.49
C ASN A 231 -10.33 4.24 -3.38
N ASN A 232 -9.55 4.63 -4.40
CA ASN A 232 -8.10 4.45 -4.40
C ASN A 232 -7.45 5.39 -3.39
N LEU A 233 -7.84 6.66 -3.37
CA LEU A 233 -7.35 7.63 -2.38
C LEU A 233 -7.77 7.23 -0.96
N ALA A 234 -9.03 6.80 -0.77
CA ALA A 234 -9.47 6.27 0.52
C ALA A 234 -8.62 5.07 0.98
N THR A 235 -8.27 4.16 0.06
CA THR A 235 -7.39 3.01 0.38
C THR A 235 -6.01 3.47 0.85
N MET A 236 -5.40 4.47 0.19
CA MET A 236 -4.11 5.02 0.60
C MET A 236 -4.19 5.70 1.97
N LEU A 237 -5.25 6.46 2.20
CA LEU A 237 -5.49 7.12 3.48
C LEU A 237 -5.65 6.12 4.62
N MET A 238 -6.37 5.02 4.38
CA MET A 238 -6.52 3.95 5.36
C MET A 238 -5.19 3.24 5.64
N ILE A 239 -4.42 2.87 4.62
CA ILE A 239 -3.07 2.32 4.83
C ILE A 239 -2.19 3.28 5.65
N ALA A 240 -2.34 4.58 5.47
CA ALA A 240 -1.54 5.60 6.14
C ALA A 240 -2.00 5.93 7.55
N MET A 241 -3.28 5.75 7.88
CA MET A 241 -3.93 6.21 9.12
C MET A 241 -3.26 5.73 10.43
N PRO A 242 -2.73 4.50 10.56
CA PRO A 242 -2.08 4.07 11.80
C PRO A 242 -0.75 4.77 12.10
N PHE A 243 -0.07 5.34 11.10
CA PHE A 243 1.27 5.90 11.30
C PHE A 243 1.30 7.22 12.08
N PRO A 244 0.39 8.20 11.88
CA PRO A 244 0.29 9.32 12.80
C PRO A 244 0.03 8.87 14.24
N CYS A 245 -0.75 7.81 14.48
CA CYS A 245 -0.93 7.25 15.82
C CYS A 245 0.38 6.73 16.41
N TYR A 246 1.18 6.03 15.60
CA TYR A 246 2.51 5.56 15.99
C TYR A 246 3.42 6.72 16.37
N PHE A 247 3.51 7.76 15.53
CA PHE A 247 4.36 8.94 15.82
C PHE A 247 3.82 9.76 17.00
N ALA A 248 2.49 9.85 17.17
CA ALA A 248 1.89 10.53 18.32
C ALA A 248 2.27 9.85 19.64
N ALA A 249 2.26 8.52 19.70
CA ALA A 249 2.62 7.77 20.88
C ALA A 249 4.13 7.76 21.18
N ARG A 250 4.99 7.90 20.14
CA ARG A 250 6.44 7.71 20.26
C ARG A 250 7.26 8.99 20.22
N ARG A 251 6.83 10.00 19.48
CA ARG A 251 7.58 11.24 19.23
C ARG A 251 6.87 12.48 19.77
N SER A 252 5.75 12.83 19.19
CA SER A 252 5.04 14.07 19.56
C SER A 252 3.55 13.96 19.27
N ARG A 253 2.74 14.42 20.20
CA ARG A 253 1.28 14.48 20.07
C ARG A 253 0.79 15.38 18.93
N VAL A 254 1.66 16.23 18.38
CA VAL A 254 1.31 17.04 17.18
C VAL A 254 0.85 16.16 16.00
N HIS A 255 1.30 14.89 15.94
CA HIS A 255 0.87 13.94 14.92
C HIS A 255 -0.62 13.55 14.99
N TRP A 256 -1.36 13.93 16.05
CA TRP A 256 -2.82 13.84 16.06
C TRP A 256 -3.46 14.72 15.01
N LEU A 257 -2.84 15.85 14.67
CA LEU A 257 -3.29 16.69 13.55
C LEU A 257 -3.20 15.91 12.23
N GLY A 258 -2.18 15.07 12.09
CA GLY A 258 -2.05 14.19 10.93
C GLY A 258 -3.12 13.09 10.89
N LEU A 259 -3.48 12.51 12.04
CA LEU A 259 -4.60 11.56 12.14
C LEU A 259 -5.93 12.23 11.75
N ALA A 260 -6.18 13.42 12.30
CA ALA A 260 -7.36 14.21 11.97
C ALA A 260 -7.41 14.58 10.48
N ALA A 261 -6.28 15.01 9.91
CA ALA A 261 -6.18 15.33 8.49
C ALA A 261 -6.47 14.10 7.60
N ILE A 262 -5.88 12.94 7.91
CA ILE A 262 -6.11 11.71 7.16
C ILE A 262 -7.57 11.27 7.23
N PHE A 263 -8.19 11.30 8.42
CA PHE A 263 -9.59 10.95 8.55
C PHE A 263 -10.50 11.95 7.82
N THR A 264 -10.20 13.26 7.92
CA THR A 264 -10.89 14.28 7.12
C THR A 264 -10.74 14.01 5.62
N GLY A 265 -9.53 13.64 5.17
CA GLY A 265 -9.30 13.20 3.79
C GLY A 265 -10.20 12.02 3.38
N ILE A 266 -10.40 11.03 4.26
CA ILE A 266 -11.32 9.91 3.99
C ILE A 266 -12.76 10.42 3.83
N VAL A 267 -13.23 11.31 4.71
CA VAL A 267 -14.56 11.92 4.59
C VAL A 267 -14.69 12.64 3.25
N PHE A 268 -13.74 13.49 2.90
CA PHE A 268 -13.79 14.29 1.66
C PHE A 268 -13.38 13.50 0.40
N SER A 269 -12.91 12.26 0.53
CA SER A 269 -12.66 11.42 -0.63
C SER A 269 -13.91 11.06 -1.45
N GLY A 270 -15.09 11.25 -0.87
CA GLY A 270 -16.36 10.85 -1.50
C GLY A 270 -16.61 9.33 -1.50
N SER A 271 -15.66 8.53 -1.02
CA SER A 271 -15.81 7.08 -0.92
C SER A 271 -16.72 6.69 0.25
N ARG A 272 -17.95 6.25 -0.06
CA ARG A 272 -18.90 5.75 0.96
C ARG A 272 -18.34 4.54 1.71
N GLY A 273 -17.73 3.60 0.96
CA GLY A 273 -17.02 2.45 1.54
C GLY A 273 -15.84 2.88 2.39
N GLY A 274 -15.07 3.87 1.93
CA GLY A 274 -13.96 4.47 2.65
C GLY A 274 -14.39 5.11 3.96
N LEU A 275 -15.51 5.84 3.99
CA LEU A 275 -16.06 6.43 5.22
C LEU A 275 -16.41 5.35 6.26
N LEU A 276 -17.15 4.31 5.84
CA LEU A 276 -17.56 3.24 6.76
C LEU A 276 -16.33 2.49 7.30
N MET A 277 -15.48 2.01 6.41
CA MET A 277 -14.29 1.23 6.80
C MET A 277 -13.26 2.08 7.52
N GLY A 278 -13.08 3.34 7.12
CA GLY A 278 -12.18 4.28 7.79
C GLY A 278 -12.65 4.66 9.20
N THR A 279 -13.96 4.74 9.44
CA THR A 279 -14.50 4.94 10.80
C THR A 279 -14.20 3.74 11.69
N ILE A 280 -14.35 2.52 11.18
CA ILE A 280 -13.98 1.28 11.90
C ILE A 280 -12.48 1.29 12.21
N GLU A 281 -11.65 1.62 11.23
CA GLU A 281 -10.20 1.65 11.42
C GLU A 281 -9.78 2.75 12.39
N LEU A 282 -10.37 3.93 12.32
CA LEU A 282 -10.11 5.01 13.28
C LEU A 282 -10.40 4.55 14.72
N PHE A 283 -11.52 3.84 14.92
CA PHE A 283 -11.84 3.26 16.23
C PHE A 283 -10.75 2.28 16.70
N ILE A 284 -10.29 1.40 15.82
CA ILE A 284 -9.20 0.46 16.14
C ILE A 284 -7.88 1.21 16.41
N CYS A 285 -7.59 2.29 15.67
CA CYS A 285 -6.45 3.16 15.92
C CYS A 285 -6.51 3.84 17.29
N MET A 286 -7.69 4.24 17.75
CA MET A 286 -7.88 4.80 19.10
C MET A 286 -7.64 3.73 20.19
N LEU A 287 -8.08 2.49 19.97
CA LEU A 287 -7.74 1.36 20.88
C LEU A 287 -6.22 1.12 20.91
N TYR A 288 -5.56 1.18 19.76
CA TYR A 288 -4.10 1.11 19.69
C TYR A 288 -3.43 2.22 20.50
N LEU A 289 -3.91 3.45 20.44
CA LEU A 289 -3.40 4.57 21.23
C LEU A 289 -3.59 4.36 22.72
N CYS A 290 -4.72 3.82 23.15
CA CYS A 290 -4.93 3.42 24.55
C CYS A 290 -3.87 2.41 25.05
N TYR A 291 -3.44 1.51 24.17
CA TYR A 291 -2.38 0.54 24.47
C TYR A 291 -0.97 1.15 24.41
N ALA A 292 -0.70 1.96 23.39
CA ALA A 292 0.63 2.49 23.10
C ALA A 292 1.03 3.70 23.98
N ASP A 293 0.06 4.56 24.33
CA ASP A 293 0.25 5.73 25.23
C ASP A 293 -0.64 5.61 26.47
N ARG A 294 -0.24 4.71 27.38
CA ARG A 294 -0.98 4.41 28.61
C ARG A 294 -1.14 5.60 29.55
N LYS A 295 -0.36 6.68 29.37
CA LYS A 295 -0.39 7.84 30.27
C LYS A 295 -1.69 8.65 30.15
N ILE A 296 -2.28 8.66 28.95
CA ILE A 296 -3.50 9.42 28.66
C ILE A 296 -4.57 8.56 27.98
N TRP A 297 -4.59 7.24 28.29
CA TRP A 297 -5.56 6.30 27.71
C TRP A 297 -7.02 6.79 27.85
N PHE A 298 -7.33 7.47 28.97
CA PHE A 298 -8.67 7.98 29.25
C PHE A 298 -9.09 9.08 28.24
N VAL A 299 -8.14 9.88 27.73
CA VAL A 299 -8.43 10.90 26.69
C VAL A 299 -8.86 10.20 25.39
N TYR A 300 -8.19 9.11 25.03
CA TYR A 300 -8.54 8.30 23.85
C TYR A 300 -9.89 7.61 24.04
N ALA A 301 -10.17 7.08 25.24
CA ALA A 301 -11.45 6.48 25.57
C ALA A 301 -12.60 7.50 25.51
N LEU A 302 -12.40 8.72 26.04
CA LEU A 302 -13.36 9.81 25.91
C LEU A 302 -13.53 10.24 24.44
N GLY A 303 -12.45 10.28 23.67
CA GLY A 303 -12.50 10.54 22.23
C GLY A 303 -13.36 9.50 21.48
N MET A 304 -13.23 8.21 21.80
CA MET A 304 -14.09 7.17 21.24
C MET A 304 -15.58 7.38 21.60
N ILE A 305 -15.87 7.69 22.85
CA ILE A 305 -17.25 7.99 23.28
C ILE A 305 -17.79 9.21 22.51
N GLY A 306 -16.98 10.27 22.38
CA GLY A 306 -17.33 11.45 21.58
C GLY A 306 -17.59 11.14 20.10
N MET A 307 -16.77 10.26 19.51
CA MET A 307 -16.99 9.80 18.13
C MET A 307 -18.31 9.03 17.98
N PHE A 308 -18.63 8.13 18.90
CA PHE A 308 -19.92 7.42 18.89
C PHE A 308 -21.09 8.39 19.03
N ALA A 309 -20.99 9.36 19.92
CA ALA A 309 -22.02 10.40 20.08
C ALA A 309 -22.16 11.26 18.82
N ALA A 310 -21.03 11.70 18.24
CA ALA A 310 -21.03 12.49 17.02
C ALA A 310 -21.63 11.69 15.82
N PHE A 311 -21.30 10.40 15.72
CA PHE A 311 -21.88 9.54 14.70
C PHE A 311 -23.40 9.36 14.94
N TYR A 312 -23.82 9.07 16.16
CA TYR A 312 -25.23 8.85 16.51
C TYR A 312 -26.10 10.08 16.23
N TYR A 313 -25.64 11.29 16.63
CA TYR A 313 -26.41 12.51 16.42
C TYR A 313 -26.17 13.16 15.05
N GLY A 314 -25.10 12.82 14.37
CA GLY A 314 -24.71 13.41 13.08
C GLY A 314 -24.98 12.52 11.86
N VAL A 315 -25.51 11.30 12.04
CA VAL A 315 -25.68 10.35 10.96
C VAL A 315 -26.50 10.89 9.80
N ASP A 316 -27.60 11.59 10.09
CA ASP A 316 -28.47 12.17 9.06
C ASP A 316 -27.76 13.27 8.25
N ALA A 317 -26.94 14.10 8.93
CA ALA A 317 -26.12 15.09 8.25
C ALA A 317 -25.07 14.47 7.35
N VAL A 318 -24.45 13.36 7.80
CA VAL A 318 -23.48 12.62 7.00
C VAL A 318 -24.16 11.97 5.80
N LEU A 319 -25.32 11.34 5.97
CA LEU A 319 -26.09 10.74 4.88
C LEU A 319 -26.49 11.79 3.83
N SER A 320 -27.00 12.94 4.28
CA SER A 320 -27.32 14.06 3.40
C SER A 320 -26.09 14.57 2.63
N PHE A 321 -24.94 14.66 3.31
CA PHE A 321 -23.69 15.10 2.70
C PHE A 321 -23.20 14.15 1.60
N TYR A 322 -23.49 12.85 1.73
CA TYR A 322 -23.18 11.81 0.74
C TYR A 322 -24.32 11.55 -0.26
N ASN A 323 -25.39 12.37 -0.28
CA ASN A 323 -26.59 12.14 -1.09
C ASN A 323 -27.18 10.73 -0.90
N ILE A 324 -27.19 10.24 0.33
CA ILE A 324 -27.79 8.94 0.68
C ILE A 324 -29.14 9.25 1.35
N GLU A 325 -30.24 8.91 0.68
CA GLU A 325 -31.59 9.17 1.20
C GLU A 325 -31.94 8.25 2.38
N ASP A 326 -31.49 7.00 2.36
CA ASP A 326 -31.71 6.02 3.43
C ASP A 326 -30.65 4.92 3.38
N ILE A 327 -30.19 4.45 4.56
CA ILE A 327 -29.22 3.34 4.66
C ILE A 327 -29.79 2.04 4.06
N SER A 328 -31.07 1.79 4.21
CA SER A 328 -31.71 0.59 3.64
C SER A 328 -31.73 0.61 2.12
N SER A 329 -31.96 1.77 1.51
CA SER A 329 -31.91 1.96 0.06
C SER A 329 -30.48 1.79 -0.46
N TYR A 330 -29.49 2.24 0.30
CA TYR A 330 -28.08 2.10 -0.06
C TYR A 330 -27.61 0.64 -0.12
N ILE A 331 -28.05 -0.20 0.84
CA ILE A 331 -27.70 -1.63 0.89
C ILE A 331 -28.46 -2.40 -0.20
N GLY A 332 -29.67 -2.01 -0.53
CA GLY A 332 -30.53 -2.68 -1.52
C GLY A 332 -30.33 -2.25 -2.97
N GLN A 333 -29.78 -1.05 -3.21
CA GLN A 333 -29.61 -0.48 -4.58
C GLN A 333 -28.34 -0.95 -5.30
N ASP A 334 -27.47 -1.69 -4.64
CA ASP A 334 -26.24 -2.17 -5.31
C ASP A 334 -26.53 -3.48 -6.09
N GLU A 335 -27.48 -3.40 -7.03
CA GLU A 335 -27.86 -4.51 -7.93
C GLU A 335 -26.61 -5.11 -8.62
N VAL A 336 -25.63 -4.27 -8.91
CA VAL A 336 -24.36 -4.68 -9.51
C VAL A 336 -23.61 -5.63 -8.58
N ARG A 337 -23.46 -5.30 -7.29
CA ARG A 337 -22.76 -6.16 -6.33
C ARG A 337 -23.51 -7.45 -6.04
N VAL A 338 -24.83 -7.40 -5.99
CA VAL A 338 -25.66 -8.61 -5.83
C VAL A 338 -25.46 -9.53 -7.04
N GLY A 339 -25.53 -9.00 -8.26
CA GLY A 339 -25.27 -9.76 -9.48
C GLY A 339 -23.84 -10.35 -9.52
N LEU A 340 -22.84 -9.61 -9.03
CA LEU A 340 -21.48 -10.10 -8.90
C LEU A 340 -21.36 -11.26 -7.91
N LEU A 341 -22.09 -11.22 -6.78
CA LEU A 341 -22.13 -12.32 -5.81
C LEU A 341 -22.79 -13.58 -6.38
N GLU A 342 -23.87 -13.44 -7.13
CA GLU A 342 -24.51 -14.56 -7.82
C GLU A 342 -23.54 -15.21 -8.82
N ARG A 343 -22.81 -14.39 -9.56
CA ARG A 343 -21.82 -14.85 -10.53
C ARG A 343 -20.68 -15.62 -9.90
N VAL A 344 -20.19 -15.23 -8.72
CA VAL A 344 -19.13 -15.97 -7.99
C VAL A 344 -19.46 -17.45 -7.87
N TRP A 345 -20.71 -17.78 -7.57
CA TRP A 345 -21.15 -19.17 -7.45
C TRP A 345 -21.16 -19.89 -8.79
N GLY A 346 -21.51 -19.21 -9.87
CA GLY A 346 -21.42 -19.72 -11.24
C GLY A 346 -19.97 -20.03 -11.63
N ASP A 347 -19.08 -19.08 -11.42
CA ASP A 347 -17.65 -19.21 -11.73
C ASP A 347 -16.99 -20.30 -10.89
N LEU A 348 -17.28 -20.36 -9.58
CA LEU A 348 -16.80 -21.43 -8.71
C LEU A 348 -17.32 -22.81 -9.15
N SER A 349 -18.59 -22.91 -9.54
CA SER A 349 -19.17 -24.19 -9.98
C SER A 349 -18.58 -24.68 -11.29
N SER A 350 -18.21 -23.78 -12.19
CA SER A 350 -17.57 -24.10 -13.46
C SER A 350 -16.11 -24.57 -13.30
N ASN A 351 -15.38 -24.02 -12.36
CA ASN A 351 -13.97 -24.29 -12.09
C ASN A 351 -13.66 -24.36 -10.58
N PHE A 352 -14.27 -25.32 -9.89
CA PHE A 352 -14.23 -25.43 -8.43
C PHE A 352 -12.83 -25.36 -7.84
N ALA A 353 -11.86 -26.06 -8.45
CA ALA A 353 -10.51 -26.18 -7.90
C ALA A 353 -9.71 -24.87 -8.01
N PHE A 354 -9.69 -24.24 -9.20
CA PHE A 354 -8.77 -23.17 -9.55
C PHE A 354 -9.46 -21.88 -10.00
N GLY A 355 -10.80 -21.84 -10.01
CA GLY A 355 -11.56 -20.67 -10.46
C GLY A 355 -11.37 -20.35 -11.93
N THR A 356 -11.84 -19.16 -12.34
CA THR A 356 -11.78 -18.68 -13.72
C THR A 356 -10.51 -17.90 -14.06
N GLY A 357 -9.69 -17.57 -13.06
CA GLY A 357 -8.46 -16.78 -13.21
C GLY A 357 -8.67 -15.28 -12.94
N LEU A 358 -7.60 -14.62 -12.49
CA LEU A 358 -7.57 -13.16 -12.40
C LEU A 358 -7.47 -12.60 -13.82
N GLY A 359 -8.28 -11.58 -14.13
CA GLY A 359 -8.33 -10.98 -15.46
C GLY A 359 -9.16 -11.78 -16.49
N TYR A 360 -10.01 -12.70 -16.03
CA TYR A 360 -10.93 -13.46 -16.88
C TYR A 360 -11.93 -12.54 -17.58
N ARG A 361 -12.07 -12.71 -18.90
CA ARG A 361 -12.93 -11.87 -19.76
C ARG A 361 -14.42 -12.13 -19.63
N GLY A 362 -14.84 -13.31 -19.23
CA GLY A 362 -16.25 -13.65 -19.09
C GLY A 362 -17.02 -12.77 -18.09
N ASN A 363 -16.32 -11.89 -17.38
CA ASN A 363 -16.89 -10.89 -16.48
C ASN A 363 -17.19 -9.55 -17.17
N GLU A 364 -16.85 -9.38 -18.47
CA GLU A 364 -17.04 -8.12 -19.22
C GLU A 364 -18.48 -7.61 -19.21
N ASP A 365 -19.45 -8.52 -19.24
CA ASP A 365 -20.85 -8.18 -19.35
C ASP A 365 -21.44 -7.55 -18.08
N LEU A 366 -20.77 -7.71 -16.94
CA LEU A 366 -21.33 -7.31 -15.65
C LEU A 366 -20.95 -5.91 -15.21
N TYR A 367 -19.82 -5.37 -15.64
CA TYR A 367 -19.31 -4.20 -14.95
C TYR A 367 -18.94 -2.99 -15.79
N ASN A 368 -18.46 -3.13 -17.02
CA ASN A 368 -18.14 -1.97 -17.81
C ASN A 368 -18.05 -2.24 -19.31
N PRO A 369 -18.70 -1.42 -20.13
CA PRO A 369 -18.55 -1.43 -21.59
C PRO A 369 -17.18 -0.93 -22.07
N VAL A 370 -16.28 -0.48 -21.21
CA VAL A 370 -14.93 -0.04 -21.62
C VAL A 370 -14.11 -1.29 -21.94
N LYS A 371 -13.90 -1.51 -23.23
CA LYS A 371 -13.06 -2.61 -23.74
C LYS A 371 -11.66 -2.53 -23.14
N GLY A 372 -11.24 -3.59 -22.46
CA GLY A 372 -9.89 -3.71 -21.92
C GLY A 372 -9.75 -3.38 -20.42
N ALA A 373 -10.80 -2.95 -19.74
CA ALA A 373 -10.79 -2.79 -18.30
C ALA A 373 -10.66 -4.16 -17.60
N MET A 374 -9.91 -4.19 -16.52
CA MET A 374 -9.81 -5.40 -15.69
C MET A 374 -11.11 -5.63 -14.95
N HIS A 375 -11.64 -6.83 -15.03
CA HIS A 375 -12.94 -7.13 -14.44
C HIS A 375 -12.77 -7.66 -13.02
N TRP A 376 -13.36 -6.95 -12.08
CA TRP A 376 -13.26 -7.22 -10.67
C TRP A 376 -14.61 -7.57 -10.08
N TYR A 377 -14.64 -8.48 -9.09
CA TYR A 377 -15.84 -8.65 -8.25
C TYR A 377 -16.04 -7.47 -7.27
N HIS A 378 -15.17 -6.47 -7.28
CA HIS A 378 -15.15 -5.32 -6.37
C HIS A 378 -15.16 -5.68 -4.87
N MET A 379 -14.90 -6.92 -4.53
CA MET A 379 -14.80 -7.44 -3.17
C MET A 379 -13.73 -8.53 -3.12
N MET A 380 -12.85 -8.47 -2.13
CA MET A 380 -11.70 -9.39 -2.02
C MET A 380 -12.13 -10.86 -1.88
N ILE A 381 -13.10 -11.14 -1.00
CA ILE A 381 -13.54 -12.54 -0.77
C ILE A 381 -14.15 -13.16 -2.02
N PRO A 382 -15.12 -12.52 -2.69
CA PRO A 382 -15.61 -12.97 -4.00
C PRO A 382 -14.51 -13.13 -5.04
N GLN A 383 -13.53 -12.21 -5.08
CA GLN A 383 -12.40 -12.29 -6.01
C GLN A 383 -11.56 -13.55 -5.78
N ILE A 384 -11.26 -13.91 -4.52
CA ILE A 384 -10.53 -15.15 -4.20
C ILE A 384 -11.34 -16.37 -4.65
N ILE A 385 -12.62 -16.40 -4.31
CA ILE A 385 -13.49 -17.56 -4.56
C ILE A 385 -13.69 -17.77 -6.07
N GLY A 386 -14.13 -16.74 -6.78
CA GLY A 386 -14.45 -16.85 -8.21
C GLY A 386 -13.23 -17.02 -9.09
N SER A 387 -12.19 -16.22 -8.85
CA SER A 387 -11.00 -16.23 -9.73
C SER A 387 -9.99 -17.32 -9.40
N LEU A 388 -9.87 -17.77 -8.15
CA LEU A 388 -8.83 -18.70 -7.72
C LEU A 388 -9.37 -20.02 -7.16
N GLY A 389 -10.68 -20.15 -7.05
CA GLY A 389 -11.34 -21.35 -6.56
C GLY A 389 -10.98 -21.73 -5.13
N ILE A 390 -11.22 -22.99 -4.77
CA ILE A 390 -10.94 -23.48 -3.42
C ILE A 390 -9.44 -23.47 -3.09
N PHE A 391 -8.60 -23.68 -4.09
CA PHE A 391 -7.14 -23.60 -3.92
C PHE A 391 -6.70 -22.18 -3.53
N GLY A 392 -7.29 -21.15 -4.15
CA GLY A 392 -7.08 -19.76 -3.75
C GLY A 392 -7.55 -19.48 -2.33
N VAL A 393 -8.73 -19.97 -1.95
CA VAL A 393 -9.23 -19.82 -0.58
C VAL A 393 -8.27 -20.40 0.44
N VAL A 394 -7.78 -21.62 0.23
CA VAL A 394 -6.81 -22.27 1.14
C VAL A 394 -5.50 -21.48 1.19
N ALA A 395 -4.98 -21.03 0.04
CA ALA A 395 -3.73 -20.28 -0.03
C ALA A 395 -3.81 -18.93 0.71
N TYR A 396 -4.89 -18.17 0.50
CA TYR A 396 -5.09 -16.89 1.19
C TYR A 396 -5.36 -17.08 2.68
N LEU A 397 -6.12 -18.08 3.10
CA LEU A 397 -6.29 -18.41 4.52
C LEU A 397 -4.96 -18.76 5.17
N ALA A 398 -4.10 -19.54 4.51
CA ALA A 398 -2.76 -19.85 5.00
C ALA A 398 -1.91 -18.56 5.12
N GLN A 399 -1.94 -17.68 4.11
CA GLN A 399 -1.22 -16.40 4.16
C GLN A 399 -1.73 -15.51 5.29
N PHE A 400 -3.04 -15.34 5.44
CA PHE A 400 -3.63 -14.54 6.51
C PHE A 400 -3.30 -15.14 7.89
N GLY A 401 -3.36 -16.46 8.03
CA GLY A 401 -2.95 -17.14 9.26
C GLY A 401 -1.50 -16.87 9.63
N LEU A 402 -0.57 -16.93 8.68
CA LEU A 402 0.85 -16.61 8.89
C LEU A 402 1.06 -15.11 9.19
N ARG A 403 0.33 -14.21 8.54
CA ARG A 403 0.35 -12.78 8.80
C ARG A 403 -0.14 -12.48 10.23
N LEU A 404 -1.26 -13.05 10.64
CA LEU A 404 -1.77 -12.94 12.02
C LEU A 404 -0.77 -13.52 13.04
N TYR A 405 -0.23 -14.70 12.76
CA TYR A 405 0.81 -15.29 13.60
C TYR A 405 2.01 -14.36 13.76
N THR A 406 2.48 -13.73 12.67
CA THR A 406 3.60 -12.78 12.69
C THR A 406 3.29 -11.59 13.59
N ILE A 407 2.07 -11.02 13.53
CA ILE A 407 1.69 -9.88 14.38
C ILE A 407 1.59 -10.30 15.87
N PHE A 408 0.93 -11.43 16.16
CA PHE A 408 0.55 -11.79 17.53
C PHE A 408 1.57 -12.67 18.26
N ARG A 409 2.51 -13.32 17.58
CA ARG A 409 3.52 -14.17 18.23
C ARG A 409 4.32 -13.45 19.33
N ARG A 410 4.70 -12.19 19.11
CA ARG A 410 5.41 -11.33 20.05
C ARG A 410 4.92 -9.92 19.88
N VAL A 411 3.78 -9.60 20.48
CA VAL A 411 3.11 -8.31 20.31
C VAL A 411 4.03 -7.15 20.67
N SER A 412 4.08 -6.15 19.81
CA SER A 412 4.77 -4.87 20.07
C SER A 412 4.02 -3.74 19.39
N VAL A 413 4.23 -2.52 19.88
CA VAL A 413 3.66 -1.29 19.28
C VAL A 413 3.96 -1.21 17.78
N TYR A 414 5.18 -1.59 17.36
CA TYR A 414 5.60 -1.60 15.96
C TYR A 414 4.83 -2.62 15.11
N LYS A 415 4.65 -3.83 15.62
CA LYS A 415 3.93 -4.89 14.88
C LYS A 415 2.46 -4.59 14.79
N LEU A 416 1.89 -4.03 15.86
CA LEU A 416 0.48 -3.62 15.85
C LEU A 416 0.22 -2.54 14.80
N VAL A 417 1.07 -1.51 14.67
CA VAL A 417 0.85 -0.48 13.65
C VAL A 417 0.99 -1.03 12.23
N MET A 418 1.90 -2.00 11.99
CA MET A 418 1.98 -2.69 10.69
C MET A 418 0.72 -3.52 10.41
N GLY A 419 0.25 -4.24 11.45
CA GLY A 419 -0.99 -5.00 11.36
C GLY A 419 -2.21 -4.12 11.11
N LEU A 420 -2.31 -2.95 11.76
CA LEU A 420 -3.40 -2.00 11.57
C LEU A 420 -3.40 -1.43 10.15
N SER A 421 -2.24 -1.01 9.64
CA SER A 421 -2.13 -0.56 8.25
C SER A 421 -2.58 -1.63 7.25
N TYR A 422 -2.27 -2.90 7.53
CA TYR A 422 -2.77 -4.01 6.73
C TYR A 422 -4.28 -4.25 6.91
N VAL A 423 -4.81 -4.08 8.13
CA VAL A 423 -6.26 -4.14 8.37
C VAL A 423 -6.98 -3.05 7.57
N GLY A 424 -6.45 -1.83 7.50
CA GLY A 424 -6.98 -0.76 6.65
C GLY A 424 -7.07 -1.18 5.17
N LEU A 425 -5.99 -1.78 4.64
CA LEU A 425 -6.01 -2.33 3.29
C LEU A 425 -7.07 -3.43 3.12
N LEU A 426 -7.17 -4.38 4.07
CA LEU A 426 -8.16 -5.47 4.00
C LEU A 426 -9.60 -4.98 4.11
N LEU A 427 -9.87 -4.02 5.00
CA LEU A 427 -11.20 -3.43 5.14
C LEU A 427 -11.62 -2.76 3.82
N MET A 428 -10.73 -1.95 3.25
CA MET A 428 -11.00 -1.31 1.98
C MET A 428 -11.10 -2.31 0.83
N SER A 429 -10.38 -3.42 0.88
CA SER A 429 -10.45 -4.49 -0.12
C SER A 429 -11.80 -5.23 -0.14
N GLN A 430 -12.68 -5.01 0.85
CA GLN A 430 -14.06 -5.51 0.81
C GLN A 430 -14.97 -4.65 -0.07
N VAL A 431 -14.56 -3.45 -0.43
CA VAL A 431 -15.35 -2.53 -1.28
C VAL A 431 -14.62 -2.13 -2.56
N ASN A 432 -13.28 -2.27 -2.56
CA ASN A 432 -12.43 -2.07 -3.73
C ASN A 432 -11.19 -2.96 -3.57
N PRO A 433 -11.01 -4.04 -4.34
CA PRO A 433 -10.07 -5.12 -4.03
C PRO A 433 -8.59 -4.72 -4.19
N GLY A 434 -8.13 -3.75 -3.39
CA GLY A 434 -6.77 -3.24 -3.39
C GLY A 434 -5.71 -4.30 -3.15
N GLU A 435 -6.00 -5.36 -2.38
CA GLU A 435 -5.07 -6.49 -2.17
C GLU A 435 -4.67 -7.17 -3.50
N PHE A 436 -5.49 -7.07 -4.55
CA PHE A 436 -5.20 -7.58 -5.89
C PHE A 436 -4.55 -6.55 -6.82
N CYS A 437 -4.34 -5.32 -6.39
CA CYS A 437 -3.58 -4.35 -7.13
C CYS A 437 -2.09 -4.52 -6.79
N PRO A 438 -1.24 -5.04 -7.72
CA PRO A 438 0.15 -5.35 -7.43
C PRO A 438 0.92 -4.13 -6.93
N ILE A 439 0.74 -2.99 -7.58
CA ILE A 439 1.38 -1.71 -7.29
C ILE A 439 0.30 -0.65 -7.17
N PRO A 440 0.20 0.07 -6.03
CA PRO A 440 1.11 0.04 -4.89
C PRO A 440 0.73 -0.95 -3.77
N TYR A 441 -0.52 -1.40 -3.69
CA TYR A 441 -1.10 -1.92 -2.46
C TYR A 441 -0.57 -3.29 -2.03
N ALA A 442 -0.51 -4.27 -2.95
CA ALA A 442 0.03 -5.60 -2.61
C ALA A 442 1.52 -5.51 -2.23
N LEU A 443 2.30 -4.65 -2.91
CA LEU A 443 3.69 -4.41 -2.58
C LEU A 443 3.84 -3.79 -1.18
N ILE A 444 3.04 -2.79 -0.84
CA ILE A 444 3.00 -2.22 0.52
C ILE A 444 2.63 -3.31 1.53
N GLY A 445 1.61 -4.13 1.24
CA GLY A 445 1.22 -5.25 2.08
C GLY A 445 2.37 -6.22 2.35
N VAL A 446 3.14 -6.60 1.32
CA VAL A 446 4.35 -7.42 1.45
C VAL A 446 5.37 -6.74 2.37
N MET A 447 5.66 -5.46 2.16
CA MET A 447 6.66 -4.72 2.93
C MET A 447 6.25 -4.56 4.40
N LEU A 448 4.97 -4.37 4.71
CA LEU A 448 4.46 -4.31 6.09
C LEU A 448 4.85 -5.58 6.87
N PHE A 449 4.74 -6.76 6.26
CA PHE A 449 5.08 -8.02 6.91
C PHE A 449 6.58 -8.30 6.95
N VAL A 450 7.34 -7.88 5.96
CA VAL A 450 8.82 -7.87 6.05
C VAL A 450 9.29 -7.04 7.25
N MET A 451 8.70 -5.85 7.46
CA MET A 451 9.01 -4.99 8.61
C MET A 451 8.58 -5.59 9.95
N ALA A 452 7.43 -6.26 10.00
CA ALA A 452 6.96 -6.94 11.20
C ALA A 452 7.88 -8.11 11.61
N GLU A 453 8.37 -8.88 10.64
CA GLU A 453 9.32 -9.99 10.86
C GLU A 453 10.69 -9.50 11.33
N LEU A 454 11.19 -8.41 10.75
CA LEU A 454 12.47 -7.81 11.14
C LEU A 454 12.53 -7.49 12.63
N ARG A 455 11.41 -7.07 13.20
CA ARG A 455 11.32 -6.76 14.64
C ARG A 455 11.46 -7.99 15.53
N ASP A 456 10.96 -9.14 15.10
CA ASP A 456 11.11 -10.40 15.83
C ASP A 456 12.57 -10.86 15.85
N GLU A 457 13.27 -10.74 14.73
CA GLU A 457 14.68 -11.11 14.60
C GLU A 457 15.59 -10.19 15.45
N ALA A 458 15.33 -8.90 15.47
CA ALA A 458 16.08 -7.95 16.28
C ALA A 458 15.95 -8.25 17.78
N ARG A 459 14.75 -8.62 18.24
CA ARG A 459 14.51 -9.05 19.63
C ARG A 459 15.20 -10.39 19.94
N ALA A 460 15.08 -11.37 19.06
CA ALA A 460 15.72 -12.67 19.27
C ALA A 460 17.24 -12.55 19.39
N ARG A 461 17.86 -11.62 18.65
CA ARG A 461 19.30 -11.33 18.80
C ARG A 461 19.61 -10.65 20.13
N ALA A 462 18.81 -9.67 20.56
CA ALA A 462 19.00 -9.00 21.84
C ALA A 462 18.92 -9.99 23.01
N ASP A 463 17.92 -10.89 22.99
CA ASP A 463 17.76 -11.92 24.02
C ASP A 463 18.94 -12.91 24.07
N TYR A 464 19.58 -13.21 22.91
CA TYR A 464 20.74 -14.09 22.83
C TYR A 464 22.02 -13.45 23.42
N TYR A 465 22.18 -12.13 23.36
CA TYR A 465 23.34 -11.42 23.91
C TYR A 465 23.20 -11.11 25.41
N ILE A 466 22.01 -11.32 26.01
CA ILE A 466 21.77 -11.09 27.44
C ILE A 466 21.92 -12.40 28.25
N GLN A 467 21.94 -13.56 27.60
CA GLN A 467 22.25 -14.87 28.20
C GLN A 467 23.75 -15.15 28.18
#